data_4e119982e788daf225880341d9f539fb
#
_entry.id   4e119982e788daf225880341d9f539fb
#
_cell.length_a   1.000
_cell.length_b   1.000
_cell.length_c   1.000
_cell.angle_alpha   90.00
_cell.angle_beta   90.00
_cell.angle_gamma   90.00
#
_symmetry.space_group_name_H-M   'P 1'
#
loop_
_entity.id
_entity.type
_entity.pdbx_description
1 polymer ?
#
loop_
_entity_poly.entity_id
_entity_poly.type
_entity_poly.pdbx_seq_one_letter_code
_entity_poly.pdbx_strand_id
1 'polypeptide(L)'
;TLASGHAYGTIREMAAAAKEQQLQLIGISEHAPGIPGTVDPFYYGNLRVIPRVIDGVEILHGCEINVLNGGRLSLEQKYIDRLDYAIVGIHGLCYQNEGTDGNTTNLIECMKNPKVKLVSHPDDDHTPLDYPRLVQAALQYHVALEVNNSSLVKKDQRLNCYQNYRTMLALCQQYRVPIVVDSDAHDPSWVGRQDLACALLESVGFDEELVLNADLARLKSFLGVE
;
A
#
# COMPACT_ATOMS: atom_id res chain seq x y z
N THR A 1 -4.25 8.63 -8.83
CA THR A 1 -4.58 9.49 -9.98
C THR A 1 -5.67 10.52 -9.63
N LEU A 2 -6.15 11.28 -10.62
CA LEU A 2 -7.29 12.22 -10.45
C LEU A 2 -8.52 11.58 -9.82
N ALA A 3 -8.64 10.26 -9.88
CA ALA A 3 -9.73 9.52 -9.26
C ALA A 3 -9.70 9.54 -7.73
N SER A 4 -8.56 9.76 -7.10
CA SER A 4 -8.45 9.88 -5.63
C SER A 4 -8.79 11.28 -5.08
N GLY A 5 -9.12 12.25 -5.94
CA GLY A 5 -9.61 13.57 -5.56
C GLY A 5 -8.57 14.56 -5.04
N HIS A 6 -7.40 14.10 -4.62
CA HIS A 6 -6.26 14.91 -4.19
C HIS A 6 -4.95 14.50 -4.86
N ALA A 7 -5.03 13.76 -5.97
CA ALA A 7 -3.93 13.43 -6.85
C ALA A 7 -4.09 14.11 -8.22
N TYR A 8 -3.00 14.32 -8.95
CA TYR A 8 -2.92 15.26 -10.06
C TYR A 8 -2.43 14.65 -11.38
N GLY A 9 -2.56 13.36 -11.55
CA GLY A 9 -2.18 12.69 -12.78
C GLY A 9 -3.27 11.75 -13.29
N THR A 10 -3.34 11.56 -14.59
CA THR A 10 -4.10 10.47 -15.22
C THR A 10 -3.31 9.17 -15.18
N ILE A 11 -3.97 8.01 -15.36
CA ILE A 11 -3.28 6.72 -15.46
C ILE A 11 -2.21 6.75 -16.57
N ARG A 12 -2.47 7.45 -17.69
CA ARG A 12 -1.51 7.55 -18.79
C ARG A 12 -0.29 8.38 -18.45
N GLU A 13 -0.45 9.49 -17.75
CA GLU A 13 0.67 10.30 -17.26
C GLU A 13 1.49 9.55 -16.21
N MET A 14 0.84 8.79 -15.31
CA MET A 14 1.54 7.93 -14.34
C MET A 14 2.33 6.82 -15.06
N ALA A 15 1.76 6.19 -16.09
CA ALA A 15 2.46 5.18 -16.88
C ALA A 15 3.64 5.77 -17.67
N ALA A 16 3.49 6.98 -18.24
CA ALA A 16 4.59 7.67 -18.93
C ALA A 16 5.74 7.97 -17.96
N ALA A 17 5.43 8.49 -16.76
CA ALA A 17 6.42 8.74 -15.72
C ALA A 17 7.11 7.44 -15.26
N ALA A 18 6.36 6.35 -15.10
CA ALA A 18 6.91 5.03 -14.77
C ALA A 18 7.89 4.54 -15.83
N LYS A 19 7.57 4.72 -17.11
CA LYS A 19 8.48 4.40 -18.23
C LYS A 19 9.77 5.21 -18.16
N GLU A 20 9.69 6.52 -17.87
CA GLU A 20 10.87 7.39 -17.70
C GLU A 20 11.77 6.91 -16.55
N GLN A 21 11.17 6.38 -15.49
CA GLN A 21 11.86 5.75 -14.36
C GLN A 21 12.28 4.29 -14.62
N GLN A 22 12.08 3.76 -15.84
CA GLN A 22 12.40 2.40 -16.24
C GLN A 22 11.67 1.32 -15.44
N LEU A 23 10.50 1.65 -14.86
CA LEU A 23 9.65 0.68 -14.18
C LEU A 23 8.95 -0.21 -15.23
N GLN A 24 8.90 -1.50 -14.94
CA GLN A 24 8.25 -2.50 -15.80
C GLN A 24 6.76 -2.63 -15.50
N LEU A 25 6.37 -2.32 -14.27
CA LEU A 25 5.01 -2.44 -13.76
C LEU A 25 4.71 -1.31 -12.76
N ILE A 26 3.48 -0.80 -12.78
CA ILE A 26 2.94 0.06 -11.72
C ILE A 26 1.60 -0.44 -11.23
N GLY A 27 1.33 -0.30 -9.93
CA GLY A 27 0.01 -0.45 -9.34
C GLY A 27 -0.69 0.91 -9.25
N ILE A 28 -1.90 0.98 -9.78
CA ILE A 28 -2.78 2.14 -9.60
C ILE A 28 -3.78 1.79 -8.50
N SER A 29 -3.64 2.41 -7.33
CA SER A 29 -4.41 2.08 -6.12
C SER A 29 -5.13 3.33 -5.61
N GLU A 30 -6.24 3.66 -6.26
CA GLU A 30 -7.05 4.81 -5.82
C GLU A 30 -7.62 4.57 -4.42
N HIS A 31 -7.83 5.65 -3.67
CA HIS A 31 -8.52 5.56 -2.40
C HIS A 31 -9.96 5.07 -2.52
N ALA A 32 -10.36 4.16 -1.67
CA ALA A 32 -11.76 3.77 -1.51
C ALA A 32 -12.61 4.91 -0.90
N PRO A 33 -13.95 4.82 -1.00
CA PRO A 33 -14.86 5.78 -0.37
C PRO A 33 -14.58 5.99 1.11
N GLY A 34 -14.74 7.25 1.55
CA GLY A 34 -14.43 7.72 2.90
C GLY A 34 -13.37 8.82 2.90
N ILE A 35 -12.45 8.81 1.95
CA ILE A 35 -11.52 9.92 1.72
C ILE A 35 -12.23 10.98 0.88
N PRO A 36 -12.20 12.27 1.28
CA PRO A 36 -12.85 13.35 0.54
C PRO A 36 -12.36 13.47 -0.90
N GLY A 37 -13.29 13.59 -1.84
CA GLY A 37 -13.00 13.75 -3.27
C GLY A 37 -12.73 12.47 -4.03
N THR A 38 -12.70 11.30 -3.38
CA THR A 38 -12.54 10.02 -4.06
C THR A 38 -13.76 9.66 -4.91
N VAL A 39 -13.56 8.72 -5.83
CA VAL A 39 -14.57 8.28 -6.79
C VAL A 39 -15.71 7.49 -6.12
N ASP A 40 -16.86 7.48 -6.81
CA ASP A 40 -17.92 6.53 -6.50
C ASP A 40 -17.41 5.08 -6.67
N PRO A 41 -17.84 4.12 -5.82
CA PRO A 41 -17.44 2.71 -5.93
C PRO A 41 -17.65 2.09 -7.32
N PHE A 42 -18.57 2.62 -8.12
CA PHE A 42 -18.80 2.18 -9.48
C PHE A 42 -17.56 2.31 -10.39
N TYR A 43 -16.64 3.21 -10.07
CA TYR A 43 -15.33 3.30 -10.73
C TYR A 43 -14.63 1.94 -10.79
N TYR A 44 -14.58 1.22 -9.66
CA TYR A 44 -13.94 -0.10 -9.57
C TYR A 44 -14.72 -1.18 -10.36
N GLY A 45 -15.98 -0.90 -10.70
CA GLY A 45 -16.82 -1.77 -11.53
C GLY A 45 -16.37 -1.84 -12.99
N ASN A 46 -15.61 -0.85 -13.49
CA ASN A 46 -15.29 -0.68 -14.91
C ASN A 46 -13.81 -0.70 -15.24
N LEU A 47 -12.95 -1.15 -14.35
CA LEU A 47 -11.48 -1.17 -14.54
C LEU A 47 -11.03 -1.96 -15.79
N ARG A 48 -11.85 -2.89 -16.28
CA ARG A 48 -11.55 -3.73 -17.45
C ARG A 48 -11.39 -2.96 -18.76
N VAL A 49 -11.85 -1.71 -18.84
CA VAL A 49 -11.69 -0.87 -20.05
C VAL A 49 -10.28 -0.27 -20.15
N ILE A 50 -9.52 -0.30 -19.07
CA ILE A 50 -8.17 0.26 -19.03
C ILE A 50 -7.21 -0.77 -19.61
N PRO A 51 -6.34 -0.38 -20.57
CA PRO A 51 -5.31 -1.29 -21.10
C PRO A 51 -4.39 -1.80 -19.99
N ARG A 52 -4.06 -3.09 -20.06
CA ARG A 52 -3.14 -3.73 -19.10
C ARG A 52 -1.68 -3.32 -19.32
N VAL A 53 -1.36 -2.78 -20.49
CA VAL A 53 -0.04 -2.25 -20.81
C VAL A 53 -0.21 -0.87 -21.44
N ILE A 54 0.46 0.13 -20.90
CA ILE A 54 0.49 1.49 -21.42
C ILE A 54 1.97 1.90 -21.56
N ASP A 55 2.37 2.31 -22.75
CA ASP A 55 3.74 2.74 -23.09
C ASP A 55 4.84 1.72 -22.74
N GLY A 56 4.47 0.44 -22.72
CA GLY A 56 5.37 -0.67 -22.37
C GLY A 56 5.43 -0.98 -20.86
N VAL A 57 4.68 -0.25 -20.04
CA VAL A 57 4.55 -0.48 -18.60
C VAL A 57 3.28 -1.28 -18.31
N GLU A 58 3.39 -2.36 -17.54
CA GLU A 58 2.24 -3.14 -17.08
C GLU A 58 1.46 -2.36 -16.01
N ILE A 59 0.13 -2.40 -16.07
CA ILE A 59 -0.77 -1.70 -15.15
C ILE A 59 -1.55 -2.72 -14.33
N LEU A 60 -1.36 -2.72 -13.03
CA LEU A 60 -2.23 -3.41 -12.10
C LEU A 60 -3.24 -2.45 -11.47
N HIS A 61 -4.47 -2.91 -11.32
CA HIS A 61 -5.55 -2.14 -10.72
C HIS A 61 -5.80 -2.61 -9.30
N GLY A 62 -5.37 -1.80 -8.34
CA GLY A 62 -5.65 -1.96 -6.92
C GLY A 62 -6.66 -0.96 -6.40
N CYS A 63 -6.83 -0.98 -5.10
CA CYS A 63 -7.55 0.03 -4.33
C CYS A 63 -6.91 0.11 -2.95
N GLU A 64 -6.66 1.31 -2.47
CA GLU A 64 -6.32 1.54 -1.08
C GLU A 64 -7.61 1.70 -0.28
N ILE A 65 -7.98 0.61 0.40
CA ILE A 65 -9.24 0.48 1.13
C ILE A 65 -9.04 0.93 2.57
N ASN A 66 -9.92 1.82 3.04
CA ASN A 66 -9.81 2.27 4.42
C ASN A 66 -10.27 1.18 5.38
N VAL A 67 -9.48 0.95 6.42
CA VAL A 67 -9.91 0.23 7.61
C VAL A 67 -10.90 1.12 8.37
N LEU A 68 -12.05 0.57 8.69
CA LEU A 68 -13.06 1.23 9.51
C LEU A 68 -13.10 0.59 10.90
N ASN A 69 -13.58 1.36 11.90
CA ASN A 69 -13.78 0.84 13.24
C ASN A 69 -14.63 -0.44 13.24
N GLY A 70 -14.26 -1.41 14.07
CA GLY A 70 -14.83 -2.76 14.05
C GLY A 70 -14.30 -3.66 12.95
N GLY A 71 -13.14 -3.36 12.36
CA GLY A 71 -12.43 -4.23 11.40
C GLY A 71 -13.17 -4.41 10.07
N ARG A 72 -13.84 -3.37 9.59
CA ARG A 72 -14.60 -3.38 8.32
C ARG A 72 -13.83 -2.67 7.22
N LEU A 73 -14.01 -3.14 5.99
CA LEU A 73 -13.49 -2.49 4.78
C LEU A 73 -14.47 -1.42 4.27
N SER A 74 -13.96 -0.28 3.81
CA SER A 74 -14.78 0.82 3.28
C SER A 74 -15.28 0.59 1.85
N LEU A 75 -14.93 -0.53 1.24
CA LEU A 75 -15.36 -0.91 -0.12
C LEU A 75 -16.15 -2.24 -0.07
N GLU A 76 -17.25 -2.32 -0.82
CA GLU A 76 -18.06 -3.53 -0.90
C GLU A 76 -17.33 -4.66 -1.62
N GLN A 77 -17.53 -5.91 -1.18
CA GLN A 77 -16.86 -7.10 -1.70
C GLN A 77 -17.00 -7.25 -3.22
N LYS A 78 -18.17 -6.94 -3.79
CA LYS A 78 -18.39 -7.03 -5.24
C LYS A 78 -17.45 -6.18 -6.10
N TYR A 79 -16.89 -5.09 -5.53
CA TYR A 79 -15.87 -4.26 -6.17
C TYR A 79 -14.47 -4.77 -5.87
N ILE A 80 -14.23 -5.21 -4.62
CA ILE A 80 -12.94 -5.81 -4.21
C ILE A 80 -12.61 -7.02 -5.09
N ASP A 81 -13.60 -7.86 -5.42
CA ASP A 81 -13.41 -9.03 -6.28
C ASP A 81 -12.93 -8.71 -7.70
N ARG A 82 -13.09 -7.46 -8.14
CA ARG A 82 -12.67 -6.99 -9.48
C ARG A 82 -11.24 -6.47 -9.53
N LEU A 83 -10.63 -6.24 -8.38
CA LEU A 83 -9.27 -5.74 -8.26
C LEU A 83 -8.25 -6.86 -8.56
N ASP A 84 -7.08 -6.49 -9.02
CA ASP A 84 -5.93 -7.39 -9.08
C ASP A 84 -5.45 -7.68 -7.64
N TYR A 85 -5.37 -6.66 -6.81
CA TYR A 85 -5.00 -6.72 -5.40
C TYR A 85 -5.69 -5.58 -4.63
N ALA A 86 -5.77 -5.72 -3.32
CA ALA A 86 -6.22 -4.65 -2.42
C ALA A 86 -5.11 -4.29 -1.43
N ILE A 87 -5.03 -3.02 -1.10
CA ILE A 87 -4.25 -2.46 -0.01
C ILE A 87 -5.22 -2.07 1.10
N VAL A 88 -4.82 -2.20 2.35
CA VAL A 88 -5.59 -1.69 3.50
C VAL A 88 -4.74 -0.75 4.33
N GLY A 89 -5.33 0.38 4.72
CA GLY A 89 -4.67 1.39 5.54
C GLY A 89 -5.62 2.07 6.52
N ILE A 90 -5.07 2.57 7.62
CA ILE A 90 -5.81 3.36 8.59
C ILE A 90 -5.63 4.84 8.24
N HIS A 91 -6.76 5.52 7.96
CA HIS A 91 -6.77 6.94 7.65
C HIS A 91 -7.64 7.69 8.66
N GLY A 92 -7.08 8.68 9.35
CA GLY A 92 -7.76 9.44 10.41
C GLY A 92 -9.05 10.14 9.99
N LEU A 93 -9.26 10.33 8.67
CA LEU A 93 -10.52 10.86 8.12
C LEU A 93 -11.68 9.85 8.18
N CYS A 94 -11.37 8.56 8.22
CA CYS A 94 -12.35 7.46 8.16
C CYS A 94 -12.33 6.58 9.41
N TYR A 95 -11.40 6.82 10.31
CA TYR A 95 -11.12 5.94 11.44
C TYR A 95 -10.96 6.74 12.73
N GLN A 96 -11.62 6.29 13.78
CA GLN A 96 -11.41 6.79 15.13
C GLN A 96 -10.36 5.92 15.83
N ASN A 97 -9.28 6.54 16.30
CA ASN A 97 -8.21 5.85 17.02
C ASN A 97 -8.76 5.12 18.27
N GLU A 98 -8.58 3.80 18.32
CA GLU A 98 -8.99 2.92 19.42
C GLU A 98 -7.80 2.42 20.26
N GLY A 99 -6.66 3.11 20.16
CA GLY A 99 -5.40 2.71 20.80
C GLY A 99 -4.75 1.53 20.12
N THR A 100 -3.54 1.19 20.56
CA THR A 100 -2.69 0.18 19.92
C THR A 100 -3.39 -1.15 19.70
N ASP A 101 -4.08 -1.67 20.71
CA ASP A 101 -4.76 -2.97 20.61
C ASP A 101 -5.96 -2.94 19.65
N GLY A 102 -6.83 -1.93 19.77
CA GLY A 102 -8.00 -1.77 18.90
C GLY A 102 -7.62 -1.52 17.46
N ASN A 103 -6.67 -0.61 17.19
CA ASN A 103 -6.18 -0.32 15.85
C ASN A 103 -5.60 -1.57 15.18
N THR A 104 -4.75 -2.30 15.90
CA THR A 104 -4.12 -3.52 15.38
C THR A 104 -5.15 -4.60 15.12
N THR A 105 -6.11 -4.80 16.02
CA THR A 105 -7.17 -5.79 15.85
C THR A 105 -8.03 -5.48 14.62
N ASN A 106 -8.44 -4.22 14.42
CA ASN A 106 -9.23 -3.81 13.28
C ASN A 106 -8.48 -3.98 11.95
N LEU A 107 -7.19 -3.64 11.93
CA LEU A 107 -6.34 -3.84 10.74
C LEU A 107 -6.20 -5.32 10.40
N ILE A 108 -5.90 -6.17 11.40
CA ILE A 108 -5.78 -7.63 11.20
C ILE A 108 -7.09 -8.24 10.70
N GLU A 109 -8.24 -7.77 11.18
CA GLU A 109 -9.52 -8.26 10.68
C GLU A 109 -9.70 -7.99 9.19
N CYS A 110 -9.30 -6.82 8.71
CA CYS A 110 -9.30 -6.48 7.28
C CYS A 110 -8.31 -7.33 6.46
N MET A 111 -7.16 -7.71 7.03
CA MET A 111 -6.17 -8.56 6.36
C MET A 111 -6.67 -9.97 6.06
N LYS A 112 -7.76 -10.43 6.68
CA LYS A 112 -8.36 -11.76 6.41
C LYS A 112 -9.02 -11.85 5.03
N ASN A 113 -9.31 -10.72 4.38
CA ASN A 113 -9.84 -10.73 3.03
C ASN A 113 -8.76 -11.21 2.05
N PRO A 114 -8.99 -12.26 1.25
CA PRO A 114 -7.96 -12.87 0.40
C PRO A 114 -7.44 -11.95 -0.72
N LYS A 115 -8.18 -10.90 -1.07
CA LYS A 115 -7.73 -9.86 -2.02
C LYS A 115 -6.77 -8.86 -1.39
N VAL A 116 -6.76 -8.72 -0.06
CA VAL A 116 -5.81 -7.86 0.64
C VAL A 116 -4.43 -8.50 0.57
N LYS A 117 -3.52 -7.80 -0.07
CA LYS A 117 -2.13 -8.23 -0.27
C LYS A 117 -1.13 -7.31 0.40
N LEU A 118 -1.52 -6.08 0.68
CA LEU A 118 -0.64 -5.06 1.23
C LEU A 118 -1.32 -4.32 2.39
N VAL A 119 -0.51 -3.92 3.37
CA VAL A 119 -0.89 -2.90 4.37
C VAL A 119 -0.11 -1.64 4.05
N SER A 120 -0.82 -0.52 3.79
CA SER A 120 -0.20 0.76 3.52
C SER A 120 0.29 1.45 4.78
N HIS A 121 1.44 2.09 4.66
CA HIS A 121 2.06 3.03 5.61
C HIS A 121 1.75 2.77 7.11
N PRO A 122 2.03 1.58 7.67
CA PRO A 122 1.76 1.25 9.07
C PRO A 122 2.82 1.87 10.00
N ASP A 123 2.96 3.19 9.98
CA ASP A 123 4.13 3.89 10.47
C ASP A 123 3.85 5.05 11.43
N ASP A 124 2.55 5.39 11.67
CA ASP A 124 2.17 6.62 12.33
C ASP A 124 1.53 6.40 13.71
N ASP A 125 2.16 6.91 14.75
CA ASP A 125 1.65 6.81 16.13
C ASP A 125 0.42 7.69 16.42
N HIS A 126 -0.08 8.46 15.44
CA HIS A 126 -1.45 8.99 15.56
C HIS A 126 -2.50 7.85 15.58
N THR A 127 -2.15 6.71 14.99
CA THR A 127 -2.90 5.44 15.07
C THR A 127 -1.92 4.30 15.35
N PRO A 128 -1.40 4.20 16.61
CA PRO A 128 -0.32 3.29 16.95
C PRO A 128 -0.72 1.83 16.75
N LEU A 129 0.26 0.99 16.39
CA LEU A 129 0.10 -0.43 16.10
C LEU A 129 1.02 -1.30 16.97
N ASP A 130 0.57 -2.51 17.28
CA ASP A 130 1.37 -3.59 17.87
C ASP A 130 2.10 -4.32 16.73
N TYR A 131 3.35 -3.94 16.46
CA TYR A 131 4.13 -4.51 15.37
C TYR A 131 4.37 -6.02 15.48
N PRO A 132 4.68 -6.60 16.65
CA PRO A 132 4.75 -8.06 16.81
C PRO A 132 3.49 -8.78 16.32
N ARG A 133 2.31 -8.30 16.70
CA ARG A 133 1.03 -8.89 16.26
C ARG A 133 0.77 -8.65 14.77
N LEU A 134 1.06 -7.45 14.28
CA LEU A 134 0.88 -7.08 12.87
C LEU A 134 1.75 -7.97 11.97
N VAL A 135 3.03 -8.13 12.29
CA VAL A 135 3.97 -8.93 11.48
C VAL A 135 3.58 -10.42 11.50
N GLN A 136 3.15 -10.95 12.65
CA GLN A 136 2.64 -12.32 12.73
C GLN A 136 1.37 -12.52 11.89
N ALA A 137 0.45 -11.56 11.91
CA ALA A 137 -0.74 -11.59 11.07
C ALA A 137 -0.39 -11.47 9.58
N ALA A 138 0.58 -10.62 9.21
CA ALA A 138 1.07 -10.50 7.84
C ALA A 138 1.60 -11.84 7.31
N LEU A 139 2.37 -12.57 8.12
CA LEU A 139 2.81 -13.92 7.79
C LEU A 139 1.63 -14.89 7.63
N GLN A 140 0.69 -14.86 8.57
CA GLN A 140 -0.45 -15.80 8.60
C GLN A 140 -1.39 -15.61 7.41
N TYR A 141 -1.67 -14.35 7.03
CA TYR A 141 -2.64 -14.03 5.98
C TYR A 141 -2.00 -13.77 4.61
N HIS A 142 -0.68 -13.94 4.49
CA HIS A 142 0.06 -13.71 3.25
C HIS A 142 -0.12 -12.27 2.73
N VAL A 143 0.17 -11.32 3.60
CA VAL A 143 0.09 -9.88 3.33
C VAL A 143 1.48 -9.27 3.51
N ALA A 144 1.90 -8.40 2.60
CA ALA A 144 3.15 -7.65 2.74
C ALA A 144 2.90 -6.30 3.44
N LEU A 145 3.94 -5.79 4.11
CA LEU A 145 3.90 -4.49 4.78
C LEU A 145 4.65 -3.45 3.96
N GLU A 146 4.06 -2.28 3.82
CA GLU A 146 4.65 -1.20 3.03
C GLU A 146 5.71 -0.41 3.81
N VAL A 147 6.79 -0.05 3.12
CA VAL A 147 7.69 1.04 3.49
C VAL A 147 7.43 2.19 2.52
N ASN A 148 6.63 3.15 2.96
CA ASN A 148 6.13 4.24 2.14
C ASN A 148 7.13 5.39 2.10
N ASN A 149 7.65 5.71 0.92
CA ASN A 149 8.62 6.79 0.75
C ASN A 149 7.99 8.16 1.01
N SER A 150 6.70 8.36 0.68
CA SER A 150 5.97 9.62 0.94
C SER A 150 5.84 9.90 2.44
N SER A 151 5.68 8.86 3.27
CA SER A 151 5.68 8.98 4.75
C SER A 151 7.01 9.53 5.26
N LEU A 152 8.13 9.03 4.73
CA LEU A 152 9.46 9.47 5.13
C LEU A 152 9.76 10.92 4.69
N VAL A 153 9.21 11.36 3.55
CA VAL A 153 9.24 12.75 3.11
C VAL A 153 8.43 13.63 4.06
N LYS A 154 7.25 13.18 4.48
CA LYS A 154 6.30 13.90 5.35
C LYS A 154 6.51 13.60 6.84
N LYS A 155 7.74 13.28 7.26
CA LYS A 155 8.07 12.83 8.63
C LYS A 155 7.53 13.74 9.75
N ASP A 156 7.40 15.04 9.48
CA ASP A 156 6.87 16.01 10.46
C ASP A 156 5.34 15.90 10.65
N GLN A 157 4.67 15.17 9.76
CA GLN A 157 3.21 14.89 9.81
C GLN A 157 2.92 13.45 10.25
N ARG A 158 3.96 12.59 10.35
CA ARG A 158 3.91 11.18 10.70
C ARG A 158 4.67 10.93 11.99
N LEU A 159 3.95 10.76 13.09
CA LEU A 159 4.55 10.62 14.42
C LEU A 159 5.38 9.32 14.51
N ASN A 160 6.67 9.46 14.84
CA ASN A 160 7.61 8.35 15.03
C ASN A 160 7.84 7.44 13.81
N CYS A 161 7.50 7.85 12.58
CA CYS A 161 7.50 6.97 11.41
C CYS A 161 8.82 6.21 11.19
N TYR A 162 9.98 6.87 11.34
CA TYR A 162 11.29 6.21 11.21
C TYR A 162 11.52 5.11 12.25
N GLN A 163 11.16 5.36 13.50
CA GLN A 163 11.33 4.37 14.57
C GLN A 163 10.37 3.20 14.38
N ASN A 164 9.15 3.49 13.95
CA ASN A 164 8.12 2.51 13.67
C ASN A 164 8.54 1.58 12.51
N TYR A 165 9.04 2.14 11.41
CA TYR A 165 9.60 1.33 10.33
C TYR A 165 10.80 0.48 10.79
N ARG A 166 11.73 1.00 11.58
CA ARG A 166 12.84 0.21 12.10
C ARG A 166 12.36 -0.98 12.94
N THR A 167 11.37 -0.78 13.79
CA THR A 167 10.76 -1.85 14.59
C THR A 167 10.08 -2.89 13.71
N MET A 168 9.27 -2.44 12.75
CA MET A 168 8.59 -3.31 11.78
C MET A 168 9.58 -4.12 10.95
N LEU A 169 10.60 -3.47 10.38
CA LEU A 169 11.61 -4.10 9.53
C LEU A 169 12.41 -5.17 10.29
N ALA A 170 12.81 -4.91 11.53
CA ALA A 170 13.50 -5.90 12.36
C ALA A 170 12.66 -7.17 12.55
N LEU A 171 11.35 -7.00 12.81
CA LEU A 171 10.41 -8.13 12.94
C LEU A 171 10.16 -8.82 11.59
N CYS A 172 9.99 -8.07 10.51
CA CYS A 172 9.83 -8.64 9.16
C CYS A 172 11.03 -9.50 8.78
N GLN A 173 12.25 -9.04 9.07
CA GLN A 173 13.47 -9.81 8.81
C GLN A 173 13.54 -11.06 9.69
N GLN A 174 13.20 -10.94 10.97
CA GLN A 174 13.19 -12.07 11.91
C GLN A 174 12.22 -13.17 11.49
N TYR A 175 11.01 -12.81 11.05
CA TYR A 175 9.94 -13.75 10.71
C TYR A 175 9.82 -14.03 9.21
N ARG A 176 10.74 -13.48 8.39
CA ARG A 176 10.74 -13.61 6.93
C ARG A 176 9.43 -13.13 6.28
N VAL A 177 8.86 -12.05 6.81
CA VAL A 177 7.68 -11.40 6.23
C VAL A 177 8.12 -10.43 5.13
N PRO A 178 7.55 -10.54 3.91
CA PRO A 178 7.93 -9.66 2.82
C PRO A 178 7.38 -8.24 3.00
N ILE A 179 8.08 -7.31 2.40
CA ILE A 179 7.69 -5.90 2.31
C ILE A 179 7.59 -5.43 0.86
N VAL A 180 6.95 -4.29 0.66
CA VAL A 180 7.02 -3.50 -0.57
C VAL A 180 7.58 -2.11 -0.25
N VAL A 181 8.25 -1.50 -1.22
CA VAL A 181 8.72 -0.11 -1.13
C VAL A 181 7.97 0.70 -2.18
N ASP A 182 7.15 1.62 -1.73
CA ASP A 182 6.28 2.39 -2.62
C ASP A 182 6.52 3.90 -2.53
N SER A 183 6.22 4.58 -3.63
CA SER A 183 6.35 6.04 -3.72
C SER A 183 5.12 6.77 -3.18
N ASP A 184 3.96 6.12 -3.19
CA ASP A 184 2.65 6.73 -2.89
C ASP A 184 2.47 8.05 -3.68
N ALA A 185 2.72 7.96 -5.00
CA ALA A 185 2.76 9.09 -5.89
C ALA A 185 1.36 9.65 -6.16
N HIS A 186 1.14 10.88 -5.78
CA HIS A 186 -0.08 11.65 -6.06
C HIS A 186 0.07 12.59 -7.27
N ASP A 187 1.24 12.61 -7.88
CA ASP A 187 1.57 13.34 -9.09
C ASP A 187 2.60 12.54 -9.90
N PRO A 188 2.59 12.58 -11.24
CA PRO A 188 3.56 11.85 -12.08
C PRO A 188 5.02 12.08 -11.71
N SER A 189 5.38 13.29 -11.24
CA SER A 189 6.75 13.63 -10.84
C SER A 189 7.27 12.86 -9.61
N TRP A 190 6.39 12.16 -8.90
CA TRP A 190 6.74 11.35 -7.72
C TRP A 190 6.79 9.85 -8.00
N VAL A 191 6.37 9.41 -9.19
CA VAL A 191 6.41 7.99 -9.58
C VAL A 191 7.84 7.46 -9.52
N GLY A 192 8.03 6.32 -8.85
CA GLY A 192 9.32 5.67 -8.71
C GLY A 192 10.28 6.31 -7.70
N ARG A 193 9.87 7.35 -6.98
CA ARG A 193 10.70 7.92 -5.91
C ARG A 193 10.67 7.03 -4.68
N GLN A 194 11.80 6.40 -4.40
CA GLN A 194 11.97 5.42 -3.33
C GLN A 194 13.27 5.64 -2.52
N ASP A 195 13.95 6.74 -2.77
CA ASP A 195 15.29 7.03 -2.26
C ASP A 195 15.39 7.00 -0.72
N LEU A 196 14.45 7.59 0.00
CA LEU A 196 14.46 7.59 1.47
C LEU A 196 14.14 6.21 2.04
N ALA A 197 13.21 5.48 1.42
CA ALA A 197 12.86 4.13 1.83
C ALA A 197 14.04 3.17 1.59
N CYS A 198 14.68 3.23 0.42
CA CYS A 198 15.89 2.45 0.13
C CYS A 198 17.03 2.77 1.11
N ALA A 199 17.29 4.05 1.38
CA ALA A 199 18.30 4.45 2.36
C ALA A 199 17.99 3.92 3.77
N LEU A 200 16.70 3.87 4.16
CA LEU A 200 16.28 3.27 5.42
C LEU A 200 16.59 1.76 5.44
N LEU A 201 16.24 1.01 4.38
CA LEU A 201 16.52 -0.43 4.28
C LEU A 201 18.03 -0.70 4.36
N GLU A 202 18.85 0.05 3.63
CA GLU A 202 20.31 -0.04 3.70
C GLU A 202 20.82 0.21 5.12
N SER A 203 20.29 1.24 5.80
CA SER A 203 20.72 1.61 7.16
C SER A 203 20.49 0.53 8.22
N VAL A 204 19.53 -0.37 7.98
CA VAL A 204 19.18 -1.48 8.87
C VAL A 204 19.69 -2.83 8.37
N GLY A 205 20.35 -2.87 7.20
CA GLY A 205 20.84 -4.10 6.58
C GLY A 205 19.70 -5.07 6.25
N PHE A 206 18.58 -4.54 5.70
CA PHE A 206 17.41 -5.35 5.40
C PHE A 206 17.69 -6.31 4.24
N ASP A 207 17.19 -7.54 4.35
CA ASP A 207 17.36 -8.58 3.35
C ASP A 207 16.56 -8.26 2.07
N GLU A 208 17.25 -8.00 0.96
CA GLU A 208 16.65 -7.66 -0.33
C GLU A 208 15.72 -8.76 -0.88
N GLU A 209 15.92 -10.02 -0.51
CA GLU A 209 15.03 -11.11 -0.89
C GLU A 209 13.60 -10.94 -0.34
N LEU A 210 13.45 -10.17 0.73
CA LEU A 210 12.15 -9.85 1.33
C LEU A 210 11.48 -8.61 0.70
N VAL A 211 12.16 -7.88 -0.17
CA VAL A 211 11.58 -6.74 -0.90
C VAL A 211 10.92 -7.27 -2.17
N LEU A 212 9.59 -7.38 -2.16
CA LEU A 212 8.84 -8.01 -3.27
C LEU A 212 9.04 -7.30 -4.59
N ASN A 213 8.96 -5.99 -4.59
CA ASN A 213 9.03 -5.20 -5.82
C ASN A 213 10.46 -4.86 -6.28
N ALA A 214 11.48 -5.46 -5.67
CA ALA A 214 12.81 -5.54 -6.24
C ALA A 214 12.90 -6.58 -7.38
N ASP A 215 11.93 -7.51 -7.48
CA ASP A 215 11.85 -8.52 -8.53
C ASP A 215 10.42 -8.65 -9.04
N LEU A 216 10.22 -8.43 -10.35
CA LEU A 216 8.89 -8.44 -10.97
C LEU A 216 8.18 -9.79 -10.85
N ALA A 217 8.90 -10.90 -11.04
CA ALA A 217 8.30 -12.24 -10.98
C ALA A 217 7.87 -12.59 -9.55
N ARG A 218 8.70 -12.21 -8.57
CA ARG A 218 8.39 -12.38 -7.13
C ARG A 218 7.14 -11.58 -6.74
N LEU A 219 7.06 -10.31 -7.15
CA LEU A 219 5.90 -9.46 -6.88
C LEU A 219 4.63 -10.05 -7.49
N LYS A 220 4.65 -10.39 -8.78
CA LYS A 220 3.49 -10.97 -9.49
C LYS A 220 3.04 -12.29 -8.85
N SER A 221 3.98 -13.16 -8.52
CA SER A 221 3.69 -14.43 -7.83
C SER A 221 3.03 -14.20 -6.47
N PHE A 222 3.52 -13.23 -5.68
CA PHE A 222 2.95 -12.89 -4.38
C PHE A 222 1.52 -12.33 -4.50
N LEU A 223 1.29 -11.46 -5.47
CA LEU A 223 -0.04 -10.88 -5.72
C LEU A 223 -1.01 -11.89 -6.34
N GLY A 224 -0.52 -12.98 -6.93
CA GLY A 224 -1.32 -13.97 -7.64
C GLY A 224 -1.84 -13.46 -8.99
N VAL A 225 -1.04 -12.64 -9.68
CA VAL A 225 -1.32 -12.10 -11.02
C VAL A 225 -0.34 -12.69 -12.06
N GLU A 226 -0.81 -12.81 -13.33
CA GLU A 226 0.00 -13.34 -14.44
C GLU A 226 0.83 -12.25 -15.12
#